data_29b8351cf3a0f76304c3c435beec4358
#
_entry.id   29b8351cf3a0f76304c3c435beec4358
#
_cell.length_a   1.000
_cell.length_b   1.000
_cell.length_c   1.000
_cell.angle_alpha   90.00
_cell.angle_beta   90.00
_cell.angle_gamma   90.00
#
_symmetry.space_group_name_H-M   'P 1'
#
loop_
_entity.id
_entity.type
_entity.pdbx_description
1 polymer ?
#
loop_
_entity_poly.entity_id
_entity_poly.type
_entity_poly.pdbx_seq_one_letter_code
_entity_poly.pdbx_strand_id
1 'polypeptide(L)'
;MGRLAGIDRPALGAPLPTIERCTFLLDVGANVRCKPENLYQFALMGSVYSRKILGVRNPEVALLSNGTEEIKGDESVAGARALIAESSLNFKGYVEGDDIAWGHADVVVCDGFMGNVILKFGEGLMHGAKSIIGQEVGRRILPKLGMLFMVPMVKSLWARFNYERYGGTPLLGVKGTVIKAHGRSKAPAVLGALSAARNFIAGEGVEQIREDRKSTRLNSSHW
;
A
#
# COMPACT_ATOMS: atom_id res chain seq x y z
N MET A 1 -19.71 3.05 -11.89
CA MET A 1 -19.28 3.99 -10.83
C MET A 1 -18.29 4.98 -11.44
N GLY A 2 -18.48 6.29 -11.25
CA GLY A 2 -17.64 7.33 -11.86
C GLY A 2 -16.40 7.66 -11.01
N ARG A 3 -15.42 8.35 -11.62
CA ARG A 3 -14.25 8.91 -10.92
C ARG A 3 -14.66 10.11 -10.05
N LEU A 4 -13.94 10.34 -8.96
CA LEU A 4 -14.03 11.59 -8.20
C LEU A 4 -13.63 12.78 -9.11
N ALA A 5 -14.33 13.90 -8.95
CA ALA A 5 -14.02 15.08 -9.74
C ALA A 5 -12.57 15.51 -9.51
N GLY A 6 -11.78 15.58 -10.59
CA GLY A 6 -10.37 15.94 -10.63
C GLY A 6 -9.37 14.88 -10.26
N ILE A 7 -9.78 13.67 -10.00
CA ILE A 7 -8.89 12.51 -10.06
C ILE A 7 -8.83 12.05 -11.52
N ASP A 8 -7.64 12.04 -12.08
CA ASP A 8 -7.43 11.61 -13.46
C ASP A 8 -7.54 10.09 -13.57
N ARG A 9 -6.91 9.36 -12.65
CA ARG A 9 -6.94 7.90 -12.61
C ARG A 9 -7.19 7.37 -11.21
N PRO A 10 -8.17 6.45 -11.03
CA PRO A 10 -8.28 5.66 -9.81
C PRO A 10 -7.05 4.76 -9.66
N ALA A 11 -6.67 4.45 -8.42
CA ALA A 11 -5.54 3.59 -8.12
C ALA A 11 -5.91 2.50 -7.13
N LEU A 12 -5.30 1.34 -7.28
CA LEU A 12 -5.42 0.23 -6.34
C LEU A 12 -4.35 0.36 -5.26
N GLY A 13 -4.74 0.39 -3.98
CA GLY A 13 -3.81 0.43 -2.86
C GLY A 13 -3.76 -0.90 -2.10
N ALA A 14 -2.58 -1.30 -1.66
CA ALA A 14 -2.41 -2.49 -0.85
C ALA A 14 -1.70 -2.14 0.47
N PRO A 15 -2.31 -2.41 1.63
CA PRO A 15 -1.59 -2.35 2.90
C PRO A 15 -0.65 -3.55 2.99
N LEU A 16 0.65 -3.28 3.07
CA LEU A 16 1.71 -4.26 3.20
C LEU A 16 2.17 -4.30 4.66
N PRO A 17 2.04 -5.44 5.35
CA PRO A 17 2.68 -5.64 6.64
C PRO A 17 4.19 -5.70 6.44
N THR A 18 4.92 -4.83 7.09
CA THR A 18 6.38 -4.72 7.02
C THR A 18 7.00 -5.01 8.38
N ILE A 19 8.32 -4.91 8.48
CA ILE A 19 9.03 -5.21 9.73
C ILE A 19 8.66 -4.22 10.83
N GLU A 20 8.65 -2.92 10.52
CA GLU A 20 8.42 -1.87 11.54
C GLU A 20 6.96 -1.45 11.65
N ARG A 21 6.24 -1.36 10.54
CA ARG A 21 4.88 -0.79 10.47
C ARG A 21 4.04 -1.44 9.38
N CYS A 22 2.90 -0.87 9.04
CA CYS A 22 2.14 -1.20 7.83
C CYS A 22 2.39 -0.10 6.79
N THR A 23 2.99 -0.45 5.65
CA THR A 23 3.20 0.46 4.53
C THR A 23 2.04 0.33 3.54
N PHE A 24 1.47 1.45 3.11
CA PHE A 24 0.43 1.48 2.08
C PHE A 24 1.05 1.70 0.71
N LEU A 25 1.10 0.66 -0.11
CA LEU A 25 1.65 0.72 -1.47
C LEU A 25 0.55 1.11 -2.48
N LEU A 26 0.79 2.10 -3.31
CA LEU A 26 -0.13 2.66 -4.30
C LEU A 26 0.64 3.11 -5.56
N ASP A 27 0.38 2.63 -6.73
CA ASP A 27 -0.64 1.75 -7.29
C ASP A 27 -0.14 0.27 -7.38
N VAL A 28 -1.03 -0.71 -7.18
CA VAL A 28 -0.67 -2.13 -7.27
C VAL A 28 -1.36 -2.86 -8.43
N GLY A 29 -1.61 -2.16 -9.53
CA GLY A 29 -2.04 -2.80 -10.77
C GLY A 29 -3.29 -2.23 -11.44
N ALA A 30 -3.68 -0.99 -11.18
CA ALA A 30 -4.73 -0.31 -11.94
C ALA A 30 -4.15 0.44 -13.15
N ASN A 31 -2.93 1.00 -13.06
CA ASN A 31 -2.34 1.86 -14.09
C ASN A 31 -0.91 1.45 -14.38
N VAL A 32 -0.66 0.84 -15.55
CA VAL A 32 0.67 0.34 -15.94
C VAL A 32 1.68 1.46 -16.21
N ARG A 33 1.23 2.61 -16.70
CA ARG A 33 2.07 3.79 -16.91
C ARG A 33 1.37 5.00 -16.32
N CYS A 34 2.11 5.81 -15.58
CA CYS A 34 1.61 6.98 -14.90
C CYS A 34 2.33 8.24 -15.36
N LYS A 35 1.60 9.36 -15.41
CA LYS A 35 2.19 10.70 -15.53
C LYS A 35 2.56 11.21 -14.14
N PRO A 36 3.41 12.25 -14.03
CA PRO A 36 3.74 12.89 -12.74
C PRO A 36 2.50 13.24 -11.90
N GLU A 37 1.47 13.79 -12.53
CA GLU A 37 0.23 14.20 -11.86
C GLU A 37 -0.55 13.00 -11.32
N ASN A 38 -0.46 11.83 -11.96
CA ASN A 38 -1.09 10.61 -11.45
C ASN A 38 -0.42 10.14 -10.15
N LEU A 39 0.92 10.07 -10.14
CA LEU A 39 1.69 9.69 -8.96
C LEU A 39 1.46 10.67 -7.81
N TYR A 40 1.41 11.98 -8.09
CA TYR A 40 1.04 12.99 -7.11
C TYR A 40 -0.37 12.76 -6.54
N GLN A 41 -1.37 12.48 -7.39
CA GLN A 41 -2.72 12.16 -6.93
C GLN A 41 -2.75 10.87 -6.10
N PHE A 42 -1.92 9.89 -6.44
CA PHE A 42 -1.78 8.66 -5.64
C PHE A 42 -1.19 8.96 -4.26
N ALA A 43 -0.20 9.84 -4.18
CA ALA A 43 0.38 10.31 -2.92
C ALA A 43 -0.69 10.95 -2.00
N LEU A 44 -1.52 11.83 -2.54
CA LEU A 44 -2.64 12.44 -1.82
C LEU A 44 -3.64 11.37 -1.32
N MET A 45 -4.10 10.49 -2.21
CA MET A 45 -5.05 9.43 -1.85
C MET A 45 -4.48 8.46 -0.83
N GLY A 46 -3.20 8.08 -0.97
CA GLY A 46 -2.49 7.22 -0.04
C GLY A 46 -2.34 7.84 1.35
N SER A 47 -1.99 9.12 1.41
CA SER A 47 -1.90 9.88 2.67
C SER A 47 -3.24 9.93 3.40
N VAL A 48 -4.34 10.22 2.68
CA VAL A 48 -5.70 10.21 3.26
C VAL A 48 -6.05 8.83 3.80
N TYR A 49 -5.79 7.78 3.02
CA TYR A 49 -6.08 6.40 3.44
C TYR A 49 -5.27 6.01 4.68
N SER A 50 -3.97 6.28 4.68
CA SER A 50 -3.09 5.98 5.81
C SER A 50 -3.54 6.72 7.07
N ARG A 51 -3.92 8.00 6.95
CA ARG A 51 -4.41 8.80 8.07
C ARG A 51 -5.75 8.30 8.62
N LYS A 52 -6.72 8.03 7.76
CA LYS A 52 -8.11 7.74 8.17
C LYS A 52 -8.36 6.27 8.49
N ILE A 53 -7.69 5.36 7.81
CA ILE A 53 -7.94 3.92 7.91
C ILE A 53 -6.85 3.21 8.69
N LEU A 54 -5.58 3.56 8.48
CA LEU A 54 -4.46 2.96 9.20
C LEU A 54 -4.11 3.71 10.49
N GLY A 55 -4.69 4.89 10.72
CA GLY A 55 -4.54 5.64 11.98
C GLY A 55 -3.22 6.40 12.13
N VAL A 56 -2.49 6.62 11.05
CA VAL A 56 -1.23 7.36 11.06
C VAL A 56 -1.51 8.86 11.00
N ARG A 57 -1.13 9.63 12.02
CA ARG A 57 -1.50 11.06 12.12
C ARG A 57 -0.91 11.92 11.00
N ASN A 58 0.38 11.74 10.70
CA ASN A 58 1.12 12.49 9.69
C ASN A 58 1.92 11.53 8.82
N PRO A 59 1.27 10.84 7.85
CA PRO A 59 1.91 9.78 7.08
C PRO A 59 3.11 10.28 6.28
N GLU A 60 4.24 9.61 6.43
CA GLU A 60 5.42 9.79 5.58
C GLU A 60 5.14 9.20 4.19
N VAL A 61 5.17 10.05 3.18
CA VAL A 61 4.94 9.68 1.78
C VAL A 61 6.28 9.63 1.05
N ALA A 62 6.53 8.54 0.34
CA ALA A 62 7.71 8.37 -0.49
C ALA A 62 7.36 7.90 -1.90
N LEU A 63 8.23 8.21 -2.86
CA LEU A 63 8.18 7.68 -4.22
C LEU A 63 9.14 6.50 -4.33
N LEU A 64 8.67 5.41 -4.94
CA LEU A 64 9.54 4.28 -5.27
C LEU A 64 10.49 4.66 -6.40
N SER A 65 11.77 4.42 -6.21
CA SER A 65 12.83 4.68 -7.19
C SER A 65 13.87 3.56 -7.19
N ASN A 66 14.78 3.59 -8.14
CA ASN A 66 15.94 2.71 -8.25
C ASN A 66 17.18 3.27 -7.55
N GLY A 67 17.04 4.26 -6.71
CA GLY A 67 18.08 4.93 -5.91
C GLY A 67 17.48 6.09 -5.15
N THR A 68 18.14 6.50 -4.09
CA THR A 68 17.68 7.59 -3.20
C THR A 68 18.18 8.98 -3.64
N GLU A 69 19.09 9.05 -4.61
CA GLU A 69 19.62 10.32 -5.12
C GLU A 69 18.57 11.08 -5.93
N GLU A 70 18.62 12.41 -5.89
CA GLU A 70 17.64 13.30 -6.53
C GLU A 70 17.50 13.12 -8.05
N ILE A 71 18.55 12.61 -8.71
CA ILE A 71 18.63 12.42 -10.17
C ILE A 71 18.09 11.04 -10.59
N LYS A 72 17.77 10.17 -9.63
CA LYS A 72 17.25 8.82 -9.89
C LYS A 72 15.75 8.81 -10.11
N GLY A 73 15.28 7.77 -10.76
CA GLY A 73 13.90 7.62 -11.17
C GLY A 73 13.69 7.96 -12.65
N ASP A 74 12.58 7.52 -13.19
CA ASP A 74 12.16 7.93 -14.52
C ASP A 74 11.59 9.36 -14.52
N GLU A 75 11.33 9.90 -15.70
CA GLU A 75 10.79 11.26 -15.90
C GLU A 75 9.48 11.50 -15.13
N SER A 76 8.64 10.47 -15.01
CA SER A 76 7.37 10.53 -14.27
C SER A 76 7.58 10.63 -12.77
N VAL A 77 8.54 9.88 -12.24
CA VAL A 77 8.90 9.89 -10.80
C VAL A 77 9.57 11.22 -10.42
N ALA A 78 10.50 11.70 -11.25
CA ALA A 78 11.16 12.99 -11.02
C ALA A 78 10.16 14.18 -11.07
N GLY A 79 9.24 14.18 -12.05
CA GLY A 79 8.17 15.18 -12.11
C GLY A 79 7.20 15.11 -10.94
N ALA A 80 6.86 13.90 -10.48
CA ALA A 80 5.99 13.72 -9.31
C ALA A 80 6.67 14.22 -8.02
N ARG A 81 7.98 14.01 -7.87
CA ARG A 81 8.75 14.55 -6.74
C ARG A 81 8.59 16.07 -6.61
N ALA A 82 8.73 16.80 -7.71
CA ALA A 82 8.55 18.25 -7.69
C ALA A 82 7.14 18.64 -7.20
N LEU A 83 6.11 18.01 -7.75
CA LEU A 83 4.71 18.29 -7.36
C LEU A 83 4.43 17.94 -5.89
N ILE A 84 4.98 16.84 -5.37
CA ILE A 84 4.78 16.43 -4.00
C ILE A 84 5.54 17.35 -3.04
N ALA A 85 6.77 17.73 -3.37
CA ALA A 85 7.60 18.63 -2.55
C ALA A 85 6.98 20.03 -2.37
N GLU A 86 6.23 20.52 -3.36
CA GLU A 86 5.49 21.78 -3.28
C GLU A 86 4.16 21.67 -2.54
N SER A 87 3.72 20.47 -2.19
CA SER A 87 2.46 20.20 -1.51
C SER A 87 2.59 20.23 0.02
N SER A 88 1.45 20.10 0.72
CA SER A 88 1.41 19.96 2.18
C SER A 88 1.65 18.52 2.68
N LEU A 89 2.01 17.59 1.81
CA LEU A 89 2.30 16.21 2.19
C LEU A 89 3.61 16.11 2.96
N ASN A 90 3.68 15.22 3.95
CA ASN A 90 4.90 14.89 4.65
C ASN A 90 5.80 14.03 3.74
N PHE A 91 6.47 14.68 2.81
CA PHE A 91 7.24 14.01 1.77
C PHE A 91 8.63 13.62 2.27
N LYS A 92 8.93 12.33 2.24
CA LYS A 92 10.21 11.75 2.66
C LYS A 92 11.27 11.70 1.55
N GLY A 93 10.86 11.84 0.30
CA GLY A 93 11.74 11.65 -0.85
C GLY A 93 11.58 10.30 -1.51
N TYR A 94 12.69 9.71 -1.95
CA TYR A 94 12.71 8.39 -2.58
C TYR A 94 12.93 7.26 -1.57
N VAL A 95 12.40 6.08 -1.90
CA VAL A 95 12.68 4.80 -1.23
C VAL A 95 12.96 3.74 -2.29
N GLU A 96 13.79 2.77 -1.94
CA GLU A 96 14.08 1.60 -2.76
C GLU A 96 13.20 0.40 -2.39
N GLY A 97 13.32 -0.68 -3.13
CA GLY A 97 12.46 -1.86 -2.91
C GLY A 97 12.67 -2.54 -1.57
N ASP A 98 13.87 -2.54 -1.03
CA ASP A 98 14.19 -3.09 0.29
C ASP A 98 13.68 -2.20 1.44
N ASP A 99 13.66 -0.87 1.28
CA ASP A 99 13.06 0.06 2.23
C ASP A 99 11.58 -0.25 2.50
N ILE A 100 10.88 -0.74 1.47
CA ILE A 100 9.47 -1.17 1.62
C ILE A 100 9.37 -2.32 2.62
N ALA A 101 10.27 -3.31 2.55
CA ALA A 101 10.24 -4.46 3.46
C ALA A 101 10.49 -4.06 4.92
N TRP A 102 11.33 -3.06 5.15
CA TRP A 102 11.59 -2.49 6.48
C TRP A 102 10.43 -1.61 6.97
N GLY A 103 9.70 -0.97 6.07
CA GLY A 103 8.62 -0.04 6.42
C GLY A 103 9.12 1.38 6.64
N HIS A 104 10.10 1.82 5.85
CA HIS A 104 10.71 3.15 6.00
C HIS A 104 9.78 4.30 5.61
N ALA A 105 8.61 4.04 5.02
CA ALA A 105 7.57 5.04 4.78
C ALA A 105 6.17 4.46 5.04
N ASP A 106 5.22 5.33 5.40
CA ASP A 106 3.83 4.94 5.64
C ASP A 106 3.06 4.75 4.33
N VAL A 107 3.42 5.52 3.31
CA VAL A 107 2.86 5.46 1.96
C VAL A 107 3.98 5.41 0.95
N VAL A 108 4.01 4.40 0.11
CA VAL A 108 4.93 4.30 -1.02
C VAL A 108 4.13 4.35 -2.32
N VAL A 109 4.53 5.27 -3.20
CA VAL A 109 3.85 5.51 -4.47
C VAL A 109 4.70 5.03 -5.63
N CYS A 110 4.08 4.31 -6.55
CA CYS A 110 4.67 3.84 -7.80
C CYS A 110 3.59 3.70 -8.89
N ASP A 111 3.98 3.35 -10.10
CA ASP A 111 3.02 2.89 -11.10
C ASP A 111 2.51 1.47 -10.78
N GLY A 112 1.39 1.11 -11.40
CA GLY A 112 0.75 -0.17 -11.12
C GLY A 112 1.51 -1.38 -11.66
N PHE A 113 2.41 -1.22 -12.62
CA PHE A 113 3.27 -2.33 -13.06
C PHE A 113 4.26 -2.68 -11.96
N MET A 114 5.02 -1.70 -11.48
CA MET A 114 6.01 -1.90 -10.43
C MET A 114 5.36 -2.36 -9.12
N GLY A 115 4.27 -1.71 -8.71
CA GLY A 115 3.56 -2.09 -7.49
C GLY A 115 2.96 -3.50 -7.55
N ASN A 116 2.46 -3.95 -8.70
CA ASN A 116 1.98 -5.32 -8.86
C ASN A 116 3.13 -6.34 -8.81
N VAL A 117 4.29 -6.01 -9.37
CA VAL A 117 5.49 -6.88 -9.29
C VAL A 117 5.93 -7.04 -7.84
N ILE A 118 6.03 -5.94 -7.09
CA ILE A 118 6.42 -5.97 -5.66
C ILE A 118 5.42 -6.79 -4.84
N LEU A 119 4.12 -6.54 -5.03
CA LEU A 119 3.07 -7.26 -4.31
C LEU A 119 3.14 -8.77 -4.61
N LYS A 120 3.23 -9.15 -5.89
CA LYS A 120 3.28 -10.56 -6.30
C LYS A 120 4.56 -11.26 -5.88
N PHE A 121 5.69 -10.57 -5.93
CA PHE A 121 6.96 -11.09 -5.45
C PHE A 121 6.93 -11.31 -3.93
N GLY A 122 6.43 -10.34 -3.16
CA GLY A 122 6.25 -10.48 -1.72
C GLY A 122 5.31 -11.63 -1.34
N GLU A 123 4.15 -11.75 -2.01
CA GLU A 123 3.25 -12.91 -1.84
C GLU A 123 3.97 -14.23 -2.11
N GLY A 124 4.73 -14.31 -3.22
CA GLY A 124 5.49 -15.50 -3.61
C GLY A 124 6.56 -15.88 -2.58
N LEU A 125 7.33 -14.90 -2.10
CA LEU A 125 8.34 -15.13 -1.05
C LEU A 125 7.73 -15.69 0.24
N MET A 126 6.61 -15.10 0.69
CA MET A 126 5.93 -15.56 1.91
C MET A 126 5.39 -16.99 1.75
N HIS A 127 4.81 -17.32 0.61
CA HIS A 127 4.35 -18.67 0.32
C HIS A 127 5.52 -19.66 0.24
N GLY A 128 6.62 -19.29 -0.43
CA GLY A 128 7.83 -20.09 -0.53
C GLY A 128 8.45 -20.37 0.85
N ALA A 129 8.64 -19.34 1.66
CA ALA A 129 9.17 -19.47 3.01
C ALA A 129 8.32 -20.42 3.87
N LYS A 130 6.99 -20.28 3.83
CA LYS A 130 6.06 -21.19 4.53
C LYS A 130 6.23 -22.63 4.05
N SER A 131 6.35 -22.86 2.74
CA SER A 131 6.55 -24.19 2.15
C SER A 131 7.86 -24.82 2.60
N ILE A 132 8.96 -24.08 2.54
CA ILE A 132 10.30 -24.55 2.93
C ILE A 132 10.31 -24.94 4.42
N ILE A 133 9.80 -24.06 5.30
CA ILE A 133 9.71 -24.35 6.75
C ILE A 133 8.88 -25.62 6.98
N GLY A 134 7.74 -25.75 6.31
CA GLY A 134 6.89 -26.94 6.43
C GLY A 134 7.57 -28.22 6.00
N GLN A 135 8.34 -28.18 4.90
CA GLN A 135 9.10 -29.33 4.40
C GLN A 135 10.23 -29.74 5.36
N GLU A 136 11.01 -28.77 5.85
CA GLU A 136 12.13 -29.07 6.76
C GLU A 136 11.65 -29.63 8.11
N VAL A 137 10.58 -29.05 8.67
CA VAL A 137 9.94 -29.59 9.89
C VAL A 137 9.34 -30.97 9.64
N GLY A 138 8.77 -31.21 8.45
CA GLY A 138 8.15 -32.48 8.09
C GLY A 138 9.10 -33.66 7.96
N ARG A 139 10.38 -33.42 7.64
CA ARG A 139 11.36 -34.45 7.32
C ARG A 139 11.96 -35.18 8.52
N ARG A 140 11.97 -34.59 9.71
CA ARG A 140 12.68 -35.14 10.88
C ARG A 140 11.81 -35.07 12.13
N ILE A 141 12.03 -36.03 13.06
CA ILE A 141 11.24 -36.14 14.31
C ILE A 141 11.57 -34.99 15.28
N LEU A 142 12.85 -34.70 15.50
CA LEU A 142 13.31 -33.65 16.40
C LEU A 142 12.79 -32.27 16.04
N PRO A 143 12.85 -31.79 14.77
CA PRO A 143 12.22 -30.55 14.36
C PRO A 143 10.70 -30.52 14.58
N LYS A 144 9.99 -31.65 14.43
CA LYS A 144 8.55 -31.73 14.71
C LYS A 144 8.25 -31.48 16.18
N LEU A 145 9.00 -32.08 17.09
CA LEU A 145 8.86 -31.86 18.53
C LEU A 145 9.21 -30.41 18.91
N GLY A 146 10.31 -29.85 18.38
CA GLY A 146 10.69 -28.45 18.58
C GLY A 146 9.63 -27.49 18.06
N MET A 147 9.05 -27.75 16.87
CA MET A 147 8.01 -26.94 16.29
C MET A 147 6.74 -26.89 17.17
N LEU A 148 6.40 -27.99 17.87
CA LEU A 148 5.26 -28.03 18.77
C LEU A 148 5.35 -26.93 19.85
N PHE A 149 6.53 -26.69 20.42
CA PHE A 149 6.77 -25.60 21.37
C PHE A 149 6.80 -24.23 20.70
N MET A 150 7.19 -24.16 19.43
CA MET A 150 7.27 -22.89 18.67
C MET A 150 5.95 -22.47 18.01
N VAL A 151 4.92 -23.32 17.98
CA VAL A 151 3.63 -23.05 17.33
C VAL A 151 3.04 -21.68 17.71
N PRO A 152 3.01 -21.27 18.99
CA PRO A 152 2.45 -19.97 19.35
C PRO A 152 3.22 -18.80 18.74
N MET A 153 4.57 -18.87 18.76
CA MET A 153 5.45 -17.86 18.19
C MET A 153 5.28 -17.80 16.66
N VAL A 154 5.29 -18.95 16.00
CA VAL A 154 5.13 -19.03 14.54
C VAL A 154 3.75 -18.51 14.12
N LYS A 155 2.67 -18.85 14.83
CA LYS A 155 1.33 -18.30 14.58
C LYS A 155 1.30 -16.78 14.75
N SER A 156 1.93 -16.24 15.78
CA SER A 156 2.03 -14.79 16.00
C SER A 156 2.77 -14.09 14.86
N LEU A 157 3.91 -14.67 14.43
CA LEU A 157 4.68 -14.16 13.31
C LEU A 157 3.87 -14.14 12.01
N TRP A 158 3.24 -15.26 11.65
CA TRP A 158 2.39 -15.34 10.47
C TRP A 158 1.18 -14.39 10.54
N ALA A 159 0.60 -14.22 11.73
CA ALA A 159 -0.50 -13.27 11.92
C ALA A 159 -0.06 -11.83 11.67
N ARG A 160 1.20 -11.48 11.98
CA ARG A 160 1.76 -10.15 11.71
C ARG A 160 1.92 -9.87 10.22
N PHE A 161 2.37 -10.86 9.43
CA PHE A 161 2.57 -10.74 7.99
C PHE A 161 1.35 -11.14 7.14
N ASN A 162 0.20 -11.43 7.79
CA ASN A 162 -1.00 -11.82 7.05
C ASN A 162 -1.71 -10.57 6.50
N TYR A 163 -1.47 -10.28 5.22
CA TYR A 163 -2.12 -9.18 4.48
C TYR A 163 -3.65 -9.34 4.38
N GLU A 164 -4.20 -10.55 4.49
CA GLU A 164 -5.66 -10.80 4.50
C GLU A 164 -6.37 -10.10 5.68
N ARG A 165 -5.65 -9.78 6.77
CA ARG A 165 -6.20 -9.02 7.91
C ARG A 165 -6.53 -7.57 7.55
N TYR A 166 -5.87 -7.00 6.56
CA TYR A 166 -6.11 -5.62 6.12
C TYR A 166 -7.26 -5.48 5.12
N GLY A 167 -7.92 -6.60 4.75
CA GLY A 167 -9.23 -6.59 4.14
C GLY A 167 -9.30 -6.30 2.65
N GLY A 168 -8.25 -6.63 1.90
CA GLY A 168 -8.26 -6.47 0.45
C GLY A 168 -7.68 -5.14 -0.03
N THR A 169 -7.76 -4.91 -1.33
CA THR A 169 -7.12 -3.81 -2.05
C THR A 169 -8.16 -2.74 -2.40
N PRO A 170 -8.20 -1.59 -1.71
CA PRO A 170 -9.14 -0.51 -2.03
C PRO A 170 -8.81 0.12 -3.39
N LEU A 171 -9.85 0.41 -4.18
CA LEU A 171 -9.76 1.24 -5.37
C LEU A 171 -10.11 2.68 -4.97
N LEU A 172 -9.09 3.51 -4.85
CA LEU A 172 -9.22 4.91 -4.47
C LEU A 172 -9.47 5.81 -5.69
N GLY A 173 -10.09 6.96 -5.48
CA GLY A 173 -10.37 7.93 -6.53
C GLY A 173 -11.68 7.72 -7.30
N VAL A 174 -12.57 6.85 -6.82
CA VAL A 174 -13.92 6.63 -7.37
C VAL A 174 -15.00 7.19 -6.45
N LYS A 175 -16.21 7.45 -7.01
CA LYS A 175 -17.38 7.99 -6.28
C LYS A 175 -18.07 6.94 -5.40
N GLY A 176 -17.31 6.17 -4.65
CA GLY A 176 -17.85 5.15 -3.76
C GLY A 176 -16.76 4.23 -3.25
N THR A 177 -17.12 3.33 -2.36
CA THR A 177 -16.21 2.38 -1.76
C THR A 177 -16.11 1.11 -2.60
N VAL A 178 -14.93 0.81 -3.13
CA VAL A 178 -14.65 -0.41 -3.87
C VAL A 178 -13.44 -1.08 -3.24
N ILE A 179 -13.61 -2.31 -2.81
CA ILE A 179 -12.53 -3.16 -2.28
C ILE A 179 -12.38 -4.38 -3.16
N LYS A 180 -11.22 -4.55 -3.75
CA LYS A 180 -10.88 -5.74 -4.55
C LYS A 180 -10.39 -6.85 -3.62
N ALA A 181 -11.10 -7.96 -3.57
CA ALA A 181 -10.63 -9.18 -2.94
C ALA A 181 -9.87 -10.06 -3.96
N HIS A 182 -8.97 -10.91 -3.48
CA HIS A 182 -8.25 -11.85 -4.35
C HIS A 182 -9.20 -12.94 -4.86
N GLY A 183 -9.03 -13.42 -6.12
CA GLY A 183 -9.89 -14.45 -6.70
C GLY A 183 -9.91 -15.80 -5.96
N ARG A 184 -8.89 -16.04 -5.10
CA ARG A 184 -8.81 -17.22 -4.21
C ARG A 184 -9.23 -16.93 -2.77
N SER A 185 -9.83 -15.77 -2.50
CA SER A 185 -10.27 -15.37 -1.15
C SER A 185 -11.26 -16.37 -0.56
N LYS A 186 -10.98 -16.79 0.67
CA LYS A 186 -11.87 -17.59 1.50
C LYS A 186 -12.67 -16.67 2.43
N ALA A 187 -13.64 -17.24 3.17
CA ALA A 187 -14.51 -16.48 4.06
C ALA A 187 -13.81 -15.47 4.99
N PRO A 188 -12.66 -15.76 5.63
CA PRO A 188 -11.95 -14.77 6.45
C PRO A 188 -11.47 -13.56 5.67
N ALA A 189 -10.96 -13.75 4.45
CA ALA A 189 -10.49 -12.66 3.59
C ALA A 189 -11.65 -11.79 3.06
N VAL A 190 -12.80 -12.41 2.76
CA VAL A 190 -14.03 -11.69 2.37
C VAL A 190 -14.56 -10.87 3.55
N LEU A 191 -14.57 -11.42 4.77
CA LEU A 191 -14.94 -10.70 5.98
C LEU A 191 -13.99 -9.51 6.25
N GLY A 192 -12.70 -9.71 6.03
CA GLY A 192 -11.71 -8.63 6.07
C GLY A 192 -12.02 -7.51 5.08
N ALA A 193 -12.34 -7.86 3.82
CA ALA A 193 -12.69 -6.88 2.79
C ALA A 193 -13.96 -6.09 3.13
N LEU A 194 -15.00 -6.75 3.68
CA LEU A 194 -16.22 -6.10 4.17
C LEU A 194 -15.94 -5.16 5.35
N SER A 195 -15.05 -5.58 6.26
CA SER A 195 -14.64 -4.76 7.40
C SER A 195 -13.86 -3.52 6.94
N ALA A 196 -12.93 -3.67 5.97
CA ALA A 196 -12.21 -2.55 5.36
C ALA A 196 -13.17 -1.57 4.66
N ALA A 197 -14.15 -2.09 3.90
CA ALA A 197 -15.16 -1.26 3.26
C ALA A 197 -16.00 -0.47 4.30
N ARG A 198 -16.43 -1.13 5.37
CA ARG A 198 -17.16 -0.48 6.46
C ARG A 198 -16.34 0.62 7.11
N ASN A 199 -15.06 0.36 7.42
CA ASN A 199 -14.18 1.34 8.05
C ASN A 199 -13.91 2.53 7.13
N PHE A 200 -13.74 2.28 5.82
CA PHE A 200 -13.55 3.34 4.83
C PHE A 200 -14.77 4.24 4.68
N ILE A 201 -15.98 3.67 4.75
CA ILE A 201 -17.24 4.43 4.74
C ILE A 201 -17.39 5.21 6.05
N ALA A 202 -17.19 4.57 7.20
CA ALA A 202 -17.30 5.20 8.51
C ALA A 202 -16.26 6.33 8.72
N GLY A 203 -15.08 6.23 8.11
CA GLY A 203 -14.05 7.26 8.11
C GLY A 203 -14.23 8.33 7.03
N GLU A 204 -15.37 8.35 6.33
CA GLU A 204 -15.65 9.30 5.25
C GLU A 204 -14.55 9.37 4.18
N GLY A 205 -13.92 8.23 3.88
CA GLY A 205 -12.71 8.16 3.06
C GLY A 205 -12.85 8.80 1.67
N VAL A 206 -14.02 8.68 1.04
CA VAL A 206 -14.30 9.29 -0.27
C VAL A 206 -14.38 10.82 -0.17
N GLU A 207 -15.07 11.33 0.85
CA GLU A 207 -15.25 12.76 1.13
C GLU A 207 -13.93 13.43 1.46
N GLN A 208 -13.11 12.78 2.28
CA GLN A 208 -11.79 13.27 2.66
C GLN A 208 -10.84 13.39 1.46
N ILE A 209 -10.81 12.40 0.56
CA ILE A 209 -10.03 12.47 -0.69
C ILE A 209 -10.53 13.68 -1.54
N ARG A 210 -11.83 13.95 -1.55
CA ARG A 210 -12.41 15.07 -2.27
C ARG A 210 -12.00 16.42 -1.68
N GLU A 211 -11.95 16.53 -0.36
CA GLU A 211 -11.62 17.75 0.39
C GLU A 211 -10.13 18.08 0.32
N ASP A 212 -9.25 17.13 0.62
CA ASP A 212 -7.80 17.30 0.56
C ASP A 212 -7.36 17.76 -0.83
N ARG A 213 -8.00 17.24 -1.88
CA ARG A 213 -7.74 17.67 -3.25
C ARG A 213 -8.20 19.11 -3.54
N LYS A 214 -9.30 19.56 -2.94
CA LYS A 214 -9.77 20.96 -3.11
C LYS A 214 -8.80 21.94 -2.44
N SER A 215 -8.36 21.65 -1.23
CA SER A 215 -7.38 22.47 -0.50
C SER A 215 -6.06 22.59 -1.25
N THR A 216 -5.59 21.54 -1.88
CA THR A 216 -4.37 21.53 -2.68
C THR A 216 -4.48 22.35 -3.97
N ARG A 217 -5.65 22.35 -4.65
CA ARG A 217 -5.90 23.21 -5.83
C ARG A 217 -5.94 24.69 -5.50
N LEU A 218 -6.44 25.06 -4.33
CA LEU A 218 -6.47 26.45 -3.90
C LEU A 218 -5.07 27.02 -3.69
N ASN A 219 -4.11 26.19 -3.27
CA ASN A 219 -2.70 26.59 -3.13
C ASN A 219 -1.94 26.65 -4.47
N SER A 220 -2.39 25.95 -5.51
CA SER A 220 -1.77 25.96 -6.85
C SER A 220 -2.37 26.97 -7.84
N SER A 221 -3.44 27.68 -7.47
CA SER A 221 -4.08 28.71 -8.32
C SER A 221 -3.48 30.11 -8.18
N HIS A 222 -2.33 30.24 -7.52
CA HIS A 222 -1.58 31.50 -7.37
C HIS A 222 -0.33 31.61 -8.28
N TRP A 223 -0.30 30.81 -9.38
CA TRP A 223 0.72 30.93 -10.43
C TRP A 223 0.09 31.18 -11.80
#